data_07f506388e1ccad7b0654a05875e4523
#
_entry.id   07f506388e1ccad7b0654a05875e4523
#
_cell.length_a   1.000
_cell.length_b   1.000
_cell.length_c   1.000
_cell.angle_alpha   90.00
_cell.angle_beta   90.00
_cell.angle_gamma   90.00
#
_symmetry.space_group_name_H-M   'P 1'
#
loop_
_entity.id
_entity.type
_entity.pdbx_description
1 polymer ?
#
loop_
_entity_poly.entity_id
_entity_poly.type
_entity_poly.pdbx_seq_one_letter_code
_entity_poly.pdbx_strand_id
1 'polypeptide(L)'
;MTEVRKDYENALEVFKLQLKCVVNDDRKTQMEIYAEDLRYEFPFANDRPRLIEGRDAFKKAMEPIWERRRKNNIKLALDKYEFHATDEAGLFLAVFVLKAFIDNQKEPVSSPCVQLLRIHNGYIVEVREYFEP
;
A
#
# COMPACT_ATOMS: atom_id res chain seq x y z
N MET A 1 -25.60 11.64 7.55
CA MET A 1 -24.27 11.51 6.95
C MET A 1 -24.36 11.72 5.46
N THR A 2 -23.49 12.56 4.89
CA THR A 2 -23.46 12.77 3.45
C THR A 2 -22.80 11.57 2.76
N GLU A 3 -23.11 11.38 1.47
CA GLU A 3 -22.48 10.31 0.70
C GLU A 3 -20.96 10.50 0.60
N VAL A 4 -20.50 11.75 0.46
CA VAL A 4 -19.06 12.06 0.40
C VAL A 4 -18.35 11.56 1.65
N ARG A 5 -18.92 11.80 2.83
CA ARG A 5 -18.33 11.35 4.10
C ARG A 5 -18.35 9.82 4.20
N LYS A 6 -19.45 9.21 3.77
CA LYS A 6 -19.57 7.75 3.77
C LYS A 6 -18.54 7.12 2.85
N ASP A 7 -18.33 7.69 1.67
CA ASP A 7 -17.32 7.21 0.73
C ASP A 7 -15.92 7.33 1.32
N TYR A 8 -15.64 8.44 2.00
CA TYR A 8 -14.37 8.63 2.69
C TYR A 8 -14.16 7.55 3.77
N GLU A 9 -15.17 7.31 4.61
CA GLU A 9 -15.06 6.34 5.69
C GLU A 9 -14.87 4.92 5.15
N ASN A 10 -15.59 4.56 4.10
CA ASN A 10 -15.41 3.26 3.46
C ASN A 10 -14.02 3.12 2.84
N ALA A 11 -13.53 4.15 2.17
CA ALA A 11 -12.20 4.15 1.58
C ALA A 11 -11.12 4.07 2.65
N LEU A 12 -11.31 4.77 3.76
CA LEU A 12 -10.37 4.72 4.90
C LEU A 12 -10.25 3.29 5.44
N GLU A 13 -11.37 2.57 5.56
CA GLU A 13 -11.34 1.18 6.01
C GLU A 13 -10.57 0.28 5.05
N VAL A 14 -10.72 0.48 3.75
CA VAL A 14 -9.98 -0.28 2.73
C VAL A 14 -8.48 0.03 2.84
N PHE A 15 -8.13 1.29 2.98
CA PHE A 15 -6.73 1.70 3.16
C PHE A 15 -6.11 1.10 4.42
N LYS A 16 -6.82 1.15 5.55
CA LYS A 16 -6.35 0.57 6.82
C LYS A 16 -6.15 -0.94 6.68
N LEU A 17 -7.03 -1.62 5.97
CA LEU A 17 -6.89 -3.05 5.72
C LEU A 17 -5.65 -3.33 4.87
N GLN A 18 -5.38 -2.51 3.85
CA GLN A 18 -4.16 -2.63 3.06
C GLN A 18 -2.92 -2.54 3.95
N LEU A 19 -2.84 -1.53 4.81
CA LEU A 19 -1.71 -1.37 5.72
C LEU A 19 -1.57 -2.55 6.68
N LYS A 20 -2.68 -3.03 7.21
CA LYS A 20 -2.67 -4.20 8.09
C LYS A 20 -2.10 -5.43 7.37
N CYS A 21 -2.50 -5.64 6.12
CA CYS A 21 -1.97 -6.74 5.31
C CYS A 21 -0.48 -6.60 5.07
N VAL A 22 0.00 -5.39 4.79
CA VAL A 22 1.42 -5.13 4.57
C VAL A 22 2.21 -5.40 5.86
N VAL A 23 1.74 -4.89 6.99
CA VAL A 23 2.40 -5.07 8.28
C VAL A 23 2.46 -6.55 8.67
N ASN A 24 1.37 -7.28 8.50
CA ASN A 24 1.25 -8.68 8.91
C ASN A 24 1.72 -9.67 7.83
N ASP A 25 2.18 -9.18 6.70
CA ASP A 25 2.56 -10.02 5.55
C ASP A 25 1.43 -10.95 5.10
N ASP A 26 0.19 -10.45 5.18
CA ASP A 26 -1.01 -11.16 4.77
C ASP A 26 -1.30 -10.85 3.30
N ARG A 27 -0.58 -11.50 2.42
CA ARG A 27 -0.64 -11.21 0.99
C ARG A 27 -1.92 -11.74 0.34
N LYS A 28 -2.48 -12.82 0.88
CA LYS A 28 -3.74 -13.35 0.38
C LYS A 28 -4.87 -12.34 0.53
N THR A 29 -5.06 -11.79 1.72
CA THR A 29 -6.09 -10.78 1.98
C THR A 29 -5.81 -9.52 1.19
N GLN A 30 -4.54 -9.12 1.10
CA GLN A 30 -4.15 -7.94 0.33
C GLN A 30 -4.59 -8.07 -1.14
N MET A 31 -4.39 -9.24 -1.74
CA MET A 31 -4.81 -9.45 -3.14
C MET A 31 -6.33 -9.37 -3.31
N GLU A 32 -7.08 -9.73 -2.28
CA GLU A 32 -8.55 -9.68 -2.33
C GLU A 32 -9.11 -8.25 -2.35
N ILE A 33 -8.37 -7.27 -1.86
CA ILE A 33 -8.82 -5.87 -1.86
C ILE A 33 -8.39 -5.09 -3.12
N TYR A 34 -7.55 -5.67 -3.96
CA TYR A 34 -7.18 -5.06 -5.24
C TYR A 34 -8.13 -5.54 -6.33
N ALA A 35 -8.50 -4.62 -7.23
CA ALA A 35 -9.29 -4.97 -8.39
C ALA A 35 -8.47 -5.84 -9.36
N GLU A 36 -9.14 -6.68 -10.13
CA GLU A 36 -8.46 -7.54 -11.10
C GLU A 36 -7.66 -6.73 -12.12
N ASP A 37 -8.18 -5.56 -12.52
CA ASP A 37 -7.53 -4.65 -13.47
C ASP A 37 -6.73 -3.55 -12.77
N LEU A 38 -6.19 -3.83 -11.60
CA LEU A 38 -5.37 -2.91 -10.82
C LEU A 38 -4.28 -2.26 -11.68
N ARG A 39 -4.07 -0.96 -11.47
CA ARG A 39 -2.93 -0.25 -12.02
C ARG A 39 -2.08 0.27 -10.86
N TYR A 40 -0.83 -0.15 -10.80
CA TYR A 40 0.07 0.21 -9.70
C TYR A 40 1.33 0.85 -10.26
N GLU A 41 1.62 2.07 -9.82
CA GLU A 41 2.83 2.79 -10.24
C GLU A 41 3.75 3.03 -9.05
N PHE A 42 5.05 2.82 -9.28
CA PHE A 42 6.13 3.16 -8.37
C PHE A 42 7.09 4.11 -9.11
N PRO A 43 6.79 5.41 -9.19
CA PRO A 43 7.55 6.33 -10.07
C PRO A 43 9.05 6.41 -9.78
N PHE A 44 9.46 6.14 -8.53
CA PHE A 44 10.86 6.25 -8.10
C PHE A 44 11.53 4.89 -7.87
N ALA A 45 10.87 3.80 -8.21
CA ALA A 45 11.41 2.47 -7.95
C ALA A 45 12.61 2.15 -8.83
N ASN A 46 13.58 1.43 -8.25
CA ASN A 46 14.73 0.89 -8.97
C ASN A 46 14.89 -0.63 -8.77
N ASP A 47 14.05 -1.24 -7.94
CA ASP A 47 14.09 -2.67 -7.62
C ASP A 47 12.88 -3.45 -8.12
N ARG A 48 12.00 -2.78 -8.86
CA ARG A 48 10.74 -3.35 -9.38
C ARG A 48 10.29 -2.55 -10.60
N PRO A 49 9.34 -3.08 -11.40
CA PRO A 49 8.76 -2.30 -12.50
C PRO A 49 8.10 -1.03 -11.97
N ARG A 50 8.24 0.06 -12.73
CA ARG A 50 7.64 1.35 -12.35
C ARG A 50 6.14 1.42 -12.65
N LEU A 51 5.67 0.62 -13.60
CA LEU A 51 4.24 0.52 -13.93
C LEU A 51 3.88 -0.96 -14.02
N ILE A 52 2.84 -1.34 -13.29
CA ILE A 52 2.35 -2.71 -13.27
C ILE A 52 0.85 -2.65 -13.54
N GLU A 53 0.39 -3.41 -14.52
CA GLU A 53 -1.02 -3.47 -14.89
C GLU A 53 -1.56 -4.88 -14.65
N GLY A 54 -2.58 -4.97 -13.81
CA GLY A 54 -3.22 -6.20 -13.40
C GLY A 54 -2.80 -6.69 -12.03
N ARG A 55 -3.78 -7.22 -11.29
CA ARG A 55 -3.56 -7.75 -9.95
C ARG A 55 -2.58 -8.90 -9.93
N ASP A 56 -2.71 -9.83 -10.90
CA ASP A 56 -1.82 -10.99 -10.97
C ASP A 56 -0.40 -10.57 -11.34
N ALA A 57 -0.26 -9.59 -12.23
CA ALA A 57 1.05 -9.03 -12.57
C ALA A 57 1.69 -8.34 -11.36
N PHE A 58 0.89 -7.66 -10.55
CA PHE A 58 1.36 -7.03 -9.32
C PHE A 58 1.91 -8.08 -8.35
N LYS A 59 1.14 -9.13 -8.11
CA LYS A 59 1.57 -10.22 -7.23
C LYS A 59 2.90 -10.81 -7.71
N LYS A 60 2.99 -11.11 -9.00
CA LYS A 60 4.20 -11.68 -9.59
C LYS A 60 5.41 -10.76 -9.45
N ALA A 61 5.21 -9.47 -9.70
CA ALA A 61 6.28 -8.48 -9.58
C ALA A 61 6.76 -8.30 -8.15
N MET A 62 5.87 -8.42 -7.17
CA MET A 62 6.18 -8.19 -5.76
C MET A 62 6.68 -9.43 -5.03
N GLU A 63 6.46 -10.63 -5.55
CA GLU A 63 6.90 -11.87 -4.89
C GLU A 63 8.38 -11.88 -4.48
N PRO A 64 9.33 -11.47 -5.32
CA PRO A 64 10.73 -11.44 -4.90
C PRO A 64 10.99 -10.50 -3.72
N ILE A 65 10.27 -9.38 -3.66
CA ILE A 65 10.38 -8.40 -2.58
C ILE A 65 9.81 -8.98 -1.29
N TRP A 66 8.66 -9.63 -1.37
CA TRP A 66 8.02 -10.28 -0.22
C TRP A 66 8.86 -11.43 0.33
N GLU A 67 9.45 -12.24 -0.56
CA GLU A 67 10.31 -13.34 -0.17
C GLU A 67 11.58 -12.84 0.53
N ARG A 68 12.17 -11.77 0.02
CA ARG A 68 13.35 -11.15 0.63
C ARG A 68 13.04 -10.66 2.05
N ARG A 69 11.85 -10.08 2.25
CA ARG A 69 11.40 -9.67 3.56
C ARG A 69 11.32 -10.87 4.52
N ARG A 70 10.72 -11.96 4.08
CA ARG A 70 10.59 -13.19 4.89
C ARG A 70 11.95 -13.80 5.19
N LYS A 71 12.78 -13.92 4.16
CA LYS A 71 14.11 -14.52 4.28
C LYS A 71 14.99 -13.75 5.25
N ASN A 72 14.89 -12.43 5.26
CA ASN A 72 15.69 -11.58 6.14
C ASN A 72 14.98 -11.27 7.46
N ASN A 73 13.84 -11.90 7.71
CA ASN A 73 13.06 -11.75 8.94
C ASN A 73 12.77 -10.26 9.27
N ILE A 74 12.42 -9.48 8.26
CA ILE A 74 12.11 -8.06 8.44
C ILE A 74 10.68 -7.94 8.96
N LYS A 75 10.52 -7.30 10.11
CA LYS A 75 9.21 -7.01 10.69
C LYS A 75 8.84 -5.56 10.43
N LEU A 76 7.60 -5.32 10.08
CA LEU A 76 7.09 -3.96 9.83
C LEU A 76 6.09 -3.58 10.91
N ALA A 77 6.07 -2.30 11.23
CA ALA A 77 5.06 -1.71 12.10
C ALA A 77 4.63 -0.37 11.51
N LEU A 78 3.36 -0.04 11.67
CA LEU A 78 2.86 1.28 11.28
C LEU A 78 3.20 2.27 12.39
N ASP A 79 3.92 3.34 12.04
CA ASP A 79 4.24 4.40 12.99
C ASP A 79 3.14 5.46 13.01
N LYS A 80 2.78 5.99 11.84
CA LYS A 80 1.74 7.01 11.72
C LYS A 80 1.18 7.03 10.31
N TYR A 81 -0.04 7.57 10.19
CA TYR A 81 -0.63 7.76 8.87
C TYR A 81 -1.58 8.96 8.87
N GLU A 82 -1.79 9.49 7.67
CA GLU A 82 -2.83 10.46 7.35
C GLU A 82 -3.55 9.97 6.10
N PHE A 83 -4.85 10.19 6.04
CA PHE A 83 -5.66 9.78 4.89
C PHE A 83 -6.62 10.91 4.55
N HIS A 84 -6.58 11.40 3.33
CA HIS A 84 -7.31 12.59 2.90
C HIS A 84 -8.10 12.32 1.63
N ALA A 85 -9.31 12.87 1.59
CA ALA A 85 -10.06 12.96 0.34
C ALA A 85 -9.43 14.06 -0.53
N THR A 86 -9.58 13.91 -1.85
CA THR A 86 -9.17 14.94 -2.81
C THR A 86 -10.43 15.57 -3.41
N ASP A 87 -10.24 16.56 -4.27
CA ASP A 87 -11.35 17.16 -5.00
C ASP A 87 -11.90 16.27 -6.12
N GLU A 88 -11.23 15.16 -6.41
CA GLU A 88 -11.73 14.17 -7.34
C GLU A 88 -12.35 13.00 -6.58
N ALA A 89 -13.63 12.70 -6.88
CA ALA A 89 -14.35 11.62 -6.21
C ALA A 89 -13.64 10.27 -6.43
N GLY A 90 -13.49 9.51 -5.34
CA GLY A 90 -12.85 8.20 -5.39
C GLY A 90 -11.34 8.21 -5.37
N LEU A 91 -10.71 9.38 -5.41
CA LEU A 91 -9.26 9.51 -5.33
C LEU A 91 -8.86 10.06 -3.97
N PHE A 92 -7.95 9.36 -3.29
CA PHE A 92 -7.53 9.67 -1.93
C PHE A 92 -6.01 9.79 -1.85
N LEU A 93 -5.57 10.62 -0.91
CA LEU A 93 -4.14 10.80 -0.63
C LEU A 93 -3.82 10.21 0.73
N ALA A 94 -2.85 9.32 0.78
CA ALA A 94 -2.37 8.74 2.03
C ALA A 94 -0.90 9.08 2.23
N VAL A 95 -0.55 9.51 3.44
CA VAL A 95 0.84 9.75 3.84
C VAL A 95 1.06 8.91 5.09
N PHE A 96 2.05 8.04 5.06
CA PHE A 96 2.28 7.15 6.19
C PHE A 96 3.76 6.79 6.34
N VAL A 97 4.11 6.36 7.53
CA VAL A 97 5.48 5.92 7.84
C VAL A 97 5.42 4.51 8.40
N LEU A 98 6.17 3.61 7.79
CA LEU A 98 6.39 2.28 8.31
C LEU A 98 7.75 2.23 8.98
N LYS A 99 7.86 1.43 10.04
CA LYS A 99 9.15 1.12 10.67
C LYS A 99 9.51 -0.31 10.35
N ALA A 100 10.73 -0.51 9.85
CA ALA A 100 11.25 -1.83 9.56
C ALA A 100 12.24 -2.24 10.64
N PHE A 101 11.96 -3.37 11.29
CA PHE A 101 12.83 -3.95 12.31
C PHE A 101 13.63 -5.06 11.63
N ILE A 102 14.93 -4.84 11.49
CA ILE A 102 15.84 -5.74 10.80
C ILE A 102 16.75 -6.38 11.83
N ASP A 103 16.93 -7.71 11.75
CA ASP A 103 17.79 -8.44 12.68
C ASP A 103 19.19 -7.83 12.71
N ASN A 104 19.78 -7.76 13.92
CA ASN A 104 21.11 -7.22 14.18
C ASN A 104 21.24 -5.71 14.05
N GLN A 105 20.12 -4.98 13.92
CA GLN A 105 20.11 -3.53 13.96
C GLN A 105 19.46 -3.05 15.25
N LYS A 106 20.07 -2.07 15.91
CA LYS A 106 19.57 -1.51 17.16
C LYS A 106 18.34 -0.64 16.97
N GLU A 107 18.32 0.12 15.87
CA GLU A 107 17.26 1.07 15.59
C GLU A 107 16.46 0.63 14.38
N PRO A 108 15.14 0.77 14.40
CA PRO A 108 14.34 0.50 13.22
C PRO A 108 14.60 1.53 12.13
N VAL A 109 14.41 1.11 10.89
CA VAL A 109 14.51 2.00 9.73
C VAL A 109 13.12 2.57 9.45
N SER A 110 13.02 3.90 9.39
CA SER A 110 11.78 4.59 9.02
C SER A 110 11.65 4.64 7.51
N SER A 111 10.48 4.29 7.01
CA SER A 111 10.16 4.30 5.57
C SER A 111 8.94 5.17 5.34
N PRO A 112 9.13 6.44 5.00
CA PRO A 112 8.00 7.30 4.63
C PRO A 112 7.48 6.95 3.25
N CYS A 113 6.15 6.93 3.13
CA CYS A 113 5.47 6.60 1.89
C CYS A 113 4.33 7.58 1.62
N VAL A 114 4.08 7.84 0.36
CA VAL A 114 2.90 8.59 -0.10
C VAL A 114 2.20 7.76 -1.15
N GLN A 115 0.89 7.58 -0.99
CA GLN A 115 0.07 6.90 -1.99
C GLN A 115 -1.05 7.79 -2.46
N LEU A 116 -1.27 7.83 -3.77
CA LEU A 116 -2.52 8.27 -4.36
C LEU A 116 -3.29 7.00 -4.71
N LEU A 117 -4.48 6.84 -4.13
CA LEU A 117 -5.28 5.62 -4.29
C LEU A 117 -6.63 5.96 -4.91
N ARG A 118 -6.98 5.23 -5.95
CA ARG A 118 -8.35 5.25 -6.47
C ARG A 118 -9.06 4.02 -5.92
N ILE A 119 -10.14 4.25 -5.21
CA ILE A 119 -10.93 3.19 -4.55
C ILE A 119 -12.35 3.27 -5.10
N HIS A 120 -12.85 2.13 -5.58
CA HIS A 120 -14.17 2.04 -6.19
C HIS A 120 -14.84 0.74 -5.74
N ASN A 121 -16.07 0.85 -5.21
CA ASN A 121 -16.85 -0.29 -4.73
C ASN A 121 -16.11 -1.18 -3.74
N GLY A 122 -15.28 -0.58 -2.87
CA GLY A 122 -14.53 -1.32 -1.86
C GLY A 122 -13.23 -1.95 -2.34
N TYR A 123 -12.86 -1.72 -3.62
CA TYR A 123 -11.63 -2.23 -4.20
C TYR A 123 -10.66 -1.10 -4.53
N ILE A 124 -9.39 -1.37 -4.32
CA ILE A 124 -8.33 -0.46 -4.79
C ILE A 124 -8.10 -0.76 -6.26
N VAL A 125 -8.39 0.22 -7.13
CA VAL A 125 -8.28 0.05 -8.58
C VAL A 125 -7.01 0.67 -9.15
N GLU A 126 -6.45 1.66 -8.47
CA GLU A 126 -5.24 2.34 -8.93
C GLU A 126 -4.46 2.85 -7.71
N VAL A 127 -3.13 2.67 -7.75
CA VAL A 127 -2.22 3.20 -6.73
C VAL A 127 -1.03 3.83 -7.43
N ARG A 128 -0.64 5.00 -6.97
CA ARG A 128 0.66 5.57 -7.29
C ARG A 128 1.39 5.76 -5.97
N GLU A 129 2.49 5.04 -5.80
CA GLU A 129 3.20 5.00 -4.54
C GLU A 129 4.59 5.62 -4.67
N TYR A 130 4.86 6.60 -3.83
CA TYR A 130 6.16 7.26 -3.71
C TYR A 130 6.81 6.83 -2.41
N PHE A 131 8.05 6.38 -2.51
CA PHE A 131 8.84 5.97 -1.35
C PHE A 131 10.32 6.24 -1.65
N GLU A 132 11.13 6.30 -0.61
CA GLU A 132 12.57 6.42 -0.79
C GLU A 132 13.13 5.07 -1.22
N PRO A 133 13.81 5.01 -2.37
CA PRO A 133 14.40 3.75 -2.85
C PRO A 133 15.58 3.26 -1.98
#